data_a68a079d78293049cfd29ebcd0492c3d
#
_entry.id   a68a079d78293049cfd29ebcd0492c3d
#
_cell.length_a   1.000
_cell.length_b   1.000
_cell.length_c   1.000
_cell.angle_alpha   90.00
_cell.angle_beta   90.00
_cell.angle_gamma   90.00
#
_symmetry.space_group_name_H-M   'P 1'
#
loop_
_entity.id
_entity.type
_entity.pdbx_description
1 polymer ?
#
loop_
_entity_poly.entity_id
_entity_poly.type
_entity_poly.pdbx_seq_one_letter_code
_entity_poly.pdbx_strand_id
1 'polypeptide(L)'
;SWELKINKLVKTASPGRRPELPQKIRIIGGVWRSRLLSVLDLSGLRPTTDRVRETVFNWLGQDLVGLNCLDLFAGTGVLGFEAASRHANSVTLIEKDKKAYAKLLANFALLQSSPAPGLVQILHKDSLEFLKQQADRSSNLIFIDPPFQEDGLLNQALAEAARICDDSAGGGIYVEFPASRTREQIE
;
A
#
# COMPACT_ATOMS: atom_id res chain seq x y z
N SER A 1 -5.35 -18.46 10.15
CA SER A 1 -5.46 -18.49 8.69
C SER A 1 -5.42 -17.05 8.14
N TRP A 2 -5.06 -16.88 6.90
CA TRP A 2 -5.04 -15.60 6.22
C TRP A 2 -6.41 -14.88 6.24
N GLU A 3 -7.51 -15.64 6.21
CA GLU A 3 -8.89 -15.13 6.35
C GLU A 3 -9.12 -14.41 7.68
N LEU A 4 -8.55 -14.91 8.77
CA LEU A 4 -8.62 -14.26 10.08
C LEU A 4 -7.84 -12.92 10.13
N LYS A 5 -6.77 -12.79 9.35
CA LYS A 5 -5.99 -11.55 9.28
C LYS A 5 -6.64 -10.50 8.39
N ILE A 6 -7.23 -10.89 7.25
CA ILE A 6 -8.06 -9.99 6.44
C ILE A 6 -9.22 -9.45 7.30
N ASN A 7 -9.86 -10.30 8.08
CA ASN A 7 -10.94 -9.91 8.97
C ASN A 7 -10.57 -8.86 10.04
N LYS A 8 -9.31 -8.81 10.44
CA LYS A 8 -8.81 -7.81 11.40
C LYS A 8 -8.43 -6.48 10.75
N LEU A 9 -8.14 -6.46 9.46
CA LEU A 9 -7.62 -5.30 8.72
C LEU A 9 -8.67 -4.59 7.85
N VAL A 10 -9.86 -5.18 7.68
CA VAL A 10 -10.93 -4.56 6.89
C VAL A 10 -11.56 -3.41 7.68
N LYS A 11 -11.34 -2.18 7.24
CA LYS A 11 -12.08 -1.01 7.70
C LYS A 11 -12.86 -0.41 6.54
N THR A 12 -14.17 -0.30 6.71
CA THR A 12 -15.03 0.48 5.82
C THR A 12 -14.93 1.96 6.18
N ALA A 13 -14.61 2.78 5.20
CA ALA A 13 -14.69 4.24 5.36
C ALA A 13 -16.17 4.66 5.30
N SER A 14 -16.65 5.33 6.35
CA SER A 14 -17.99 5.92 6.36
C SER A 14 -18.11 7.05 5.32
N PRO A 15 -19.28 7.21 4.64
CA PRO A 15 -19.49 8.30 3.70
C PRO A 15 -19.62 9.62 4.47
N GLY A 16 -18.50 10.28 4.73
CA GLY A 16 -18.43 11.63 5.23
C GLY A 16 -18.19 12.60 4.07
N ARG A 17 -18.63 13.86 4.25
CA ARG A 17 -18.38 15.03 3.40
C ARG A 17 -17.02 14.90 2.71
N ARG A 18 -16.98 15.02 1.36
CA ARG A 18 -15.71 15.00 0.62
C ARG A 18 -14.75 16.03 1.22
N PRO A 19 -13.70 15.65 1.94
CA PRO A 19 -12.68 16.60 2.30
C PRO A 19 -11.95 17.01 1.02
N GLU A 20 -11.61 18.29 0.90
CA GLU A 20 -10.64 18.72 -0.10
C GLU A 20 -9.40 17.84 0.05
N LEU A 21 -8.96 17.24 -1.06
CA LEU A 21 -7.79 16.37 -1.06
C LEU A 21 -6.57 17.20 -0.63
N PRO A 22 -5.84 16.82 0.44
CA PRO A 22 -4.63 17.53 0.79
C PRO A 22 -3.65 17.44 -0.37
N GLN A 23 -3.06 18.57 -0.79
CA GLN A 23 -2.05 18.61 -1.86
C GLN A 23 -0.75 17.87 -1.45
N LYS A 24 -0.56 17.64 -0.18
CA LYS A 24 0.60 16.92 0.41
C LYS A 24 0.16 16.00 1.53
N ILE A 25 0.83 14.85 1.62
CA ILE A 25 0.62 13.85 2.67
C ILE A 25 1.93 13.67 3.43
N ARG A 26 1.84 13.54 4.74
CA ARG A 26 2.99 13.37 5.63
C ARG A 26 3.28 11.89 5.88
N ILE A 27 4.57 11.51 5.87
CA ILE A 27 5.04 10.25 6.42
C ILE A 27 5.00 10.35 7.96
N ILE A 28 4.44 9.34 8.63
CA ILE A 28 4.11 9.40 10.05
C ILE A 28 5.28 8.95 10.93
N GLY A 29 5.97 7.89 10.55
CA GLY A 29 7.03 7.30 11.37
C GLY A 29 8.30 6.95 10.62
N GLY A 30 9.30 6.46 11.35
CA GLY A 30 10.56 5.98 10.78
C GLY A 30 11.53 7.08 10.36
N VAL A 31 12.46 6.73 9.48
CA VAL A 31 13.57 7.61 9.04
C VAL A 31 13.10 8.84 8.26
N TRP A 32 11.93 8.76 7.63
CA TRP A 32 11.34 9.85 6.86
C TRP A 32 10.19 10.55 7.59
N ARG A 33 10.09 10.36 8.89
CA ARG A 33 9.04 10.99 9.70
C ARG A 33 8.92 12.49 9.40
N SER A 34 7.68 12.95 9.24
CA SER A 34 7.30 14.33 8.92
C SER A 34 7.67 14.81 7.51
N ARG A 35 8.28 13.99 6.67
CA ARG A 35 8.52 14.32 5.27
C ARG A 35 7.19 14.35 4.51
N LEU A 36 7.09 15.28 3.58
CA LEU A 36 5.87 15.52 2.81
C LEU A 36 5.99 14.90 1.40
N LEU A 37 4.96 14.17 1.01
CA LEU A 37 4.79 13.63 -0.34
C LEU A 37 3.74 14.45 -1.10
N SER A 38 4.00 14.71 -2.38
CA SER A 38 3.03 15.34 -3.26
C SER A 38 1.99 14.34 -3.73
N VAL A 39 0.72 14.75 -3.75
CA VAL A 39 -0.41 13.94 -4.22
C VAL A 39 -0.89 14.46 -5.56
N LEU A 40 -1.19 13.57 -6.51
CA LEU A 40 -1.92 13.93 -7.72
C LEU A 40 -3.41 14.03 -7.42
N ASP A 41 -4.03 15.10 -7.87
CA ASP A 41 -5.49 15.19 -7.94
C ASP A 41 -5.97 14.42 -9.18
N LEU A 42 -6.01 13.09 -9.04
CA LEU A 42 -6.66 12.22 -10.00
C LEU A 42 -8.08 11.99 -9.50
N SER A 43 -9.08 12.40 -10.27
CA SER A 43 -10.50 12.18 -9.97
C SER A 43 -10.73 10.68 -9.70
N GLY A 44 -11.13 10.35 -8.46
CA GLY A 44 -11.35 8.97 -8.01
C GLY A 44 -10.25 8.36 -7.14
N LEU A 45 -9.10 8.99 -6.99
CA LEU A 45 -8.10 8.59 -6.01
C LEU A 45 -8.41 9.22 -4.65
N ARG A 46 -8.63 8.39 -3.63
CA ARG A 46 -8.69 8.82 -2.23
C ARG A 46 -7.32 8.63 -1.60
N PRO A 47 -6.67 9.70 -1.09
CA PRO A 47 -5.49 9.50 -0.27
C PRO A 47 -5.89 8.77 1.01
N THR A 48 -5.10 7.79 1.40
CA THR A 48 -5.21 7.16 2.71
C THR A 48 -4.89 8.21 3.77
N THR A 49 -5.83 8.50 4.65
CA THR A 49 -5.64 9.54 5.68
C THR A 49 -4.53 9.17 6.66
N ASP A 50 -3.92 10.16 7.30
CA ASP A 50 -2.90 9.96 8.35
C ASP A 50 -3.40 9.01 9.43
N ARG A 51 -4.66 9.17 9.85
CA ARG A 51 -5.27 8.32 10.88
C ARG A 51 -5.40 6.86 10.45
N VAL A 52 -5.78 6.61 9.21
CA VAL A 52 -5.88 5.24 8.68
C VAL A 52 -4.51 4.59 8.62
N ARG A 53 -3.50 5.29 8.11
CA ARG A 53 -2.12 4.80 8.06
C ARG A 53 -1.56 4.53 9.45
N GLU A 54 -1.76 5.43 10.38
CA GLU A 54 -1.34 5.25 11.77
C GLU A 54 -1.97 4.00 12.39
N THR A 55 -3.26 3.79 12.18
CA THR A 55 -3.97 2.59 12.63
C THR A 55 -3.39 1.31 11.99
N VAL A 56 -3.13 1.32 10.69
CA VAL A 56 -2.56 0.18 9.97
C VAL A 56 -1.21 -0.21 10.55
N PHE A 57 -0.31 0.76 10.71
CA PHE A 57 1.04 0.49 11.22
C PHE A 57 1.07 0.20 12.73
N ASN A 58 0.10 0.65 13.50
CA ASN A 58 -0.09 0.18 14.88
C ASN A 58 -0.42 -1.32 14.94
N TRP A 59 -1.13 -1.84 13.94
CA TRP A 59 -1.48 -3.26 13.87
C TRP A 59 -0.38 -4.14 13.27
N LEU A 60 0.33 -3.63 12.27
CA LEU A 60 1.40 -4.35 11.59
C LEU A 60 2.71 -4.37 12.39
N GLY A 61 2.79 -3.55 13.42
CA GLY A 61 4.04 -3.23 14.10
C GLY A 61 4.65 -1.95 13.52
N GLN A 62 5.24 -1.14 14.40
CA GLN A 62 5.83 0.15 14.00
C GLN A 62 7.20 -0.01 13.36
N ASP A 63 7.84 -1.14 13.56
CA ASP A 63 9.13 -1.50 12.99
C ASP A 63 8.96 -2.73 12.10
N LEU A 64 9.30 -2.58 10.83
CA LEU A 64 9.14 -3.60 9.79
C LEU A 64 10.47 -4.27 9.41
N VAL A 65 11.44 -4.24 10.29
CA VAL A 65 12.75 -4.91 10.08
C VAL A 65 12.54 -6.36 9.66
N GLY A 66 13.23 -6.77 8.60
CA GLY A 66 13.18 -8.13 8.07
C GLY A 66 12.00 -8.42 7.14
N LEU A 67 11.04 -7.51 6.99
CA LEU A 67 9.88 -7.73 6.12
C LEU A 67 10.13 -7.24 4.69
N ASN A 68 9.73 -8.06 3.72
CA ASN A 68 9.64 -7.72 2.32
C ASN A 68 8.21 -7.29 1.99
N CYS A 69 8.05 -6.06 1.53
CA CYS A 69 6.76 -5.42 1.36
C CYS A 69 6.45 -5.15 -0.13
N LEU A 70 5.18 -5.27 -0.49
CA LEU A 70 4.66 -4.89 -1.81
C LEU A 70 3.55 -3.85 -1.65
N ASP A 71 3.61 -2.79 -2.46
CA ASP A 71 2.52 -1.83 -2.64
C ASP A 71 2.02 -1.95 -4.08
N LEU A 72 0.92 -2.69 -4.27
CA LEU A 72 0.48 -3.14 -5.60
C LEU A 72 -0.20 -2.06 -6.43
N PHE A 73 -0.75 -1.05 -5.80
CA PHE A 73 -1.41 0.09 -6.44
C PHE A 73 -0.90 1.37 -5.79
N ALA A 74 0.37 1.63 -6.00
CA ALA A 74 1.14 2.55 -5.16
C ALA A 74 0.65 4.01 -5.21
N GLY A 75 0.13 4.47 -6.35
CA GLY A 75 -0.30 5.86 -6.50
C GLY A 75 0.84 6.82 -6.19
N THR A 76 0.68 7.63 -5.16
CA THR A 76 1.72 8.56 -4.68
C THR A 76 2.78 7.93 -3.79
N GLY A 77 2.62 6.65 -3.45
CA GLY A 77 3.58 5.88 -2.66
C GLY A 77 3.40 5.95 -1.15
N VAL A 78 2.29 6.46 -0.67
CA VAL A 78 2.06 6.75 0.76
C VAL A 78 2.28 5.51 1.65
N LEU A 79 1.71 4.36 1.29
CA LEU A 79 1.85 3.13 2.08
C LEU A 79 3.23 2.51 1.93
N GLY A 80 3.73 2.38 0.71
CA GLY A 80 5.03 1.79 0.44
C GLY A 80 6.18 2.60 1.03
N PHE A 81 6.14 3.93 0.91
CA PHE A 81 7.16 4.79 1.52
C PHE A 81 7.07 4.81 3.05
N GLU A 82 5.87 4.72 3.62
CA GLU A 82 5.73 4.55 5.07
C GLU A 82 6.41 3.27 5.55
N ALA A 83 6.20 2.15 4.85
CA ALA A 83 6.84 0.88 5.15
C ALA A 83 8.38 0.96 5.04
N ALA A 84 8.89 1.58 3.99
CA ALA A 84 10.33 1.81 3.82
C ALA A 84 10.91 2.70 4.92
N SER A 85 10.19 3.75 5.30
CA SER A 85 10.53 4.64 6.41
C SER A 85 10.64 3.89 7.74
N ARG A 86 9.85 2.84 7.92
CA ARG A 86 9.82 2.01 9.14
C ARG A 86 10.69 0.76 9.04
N HIS A 87 11.79 0.84 8.33
CA HIS A 87 12.88 -0.13 8.27
C HIS A 87 12.56 -1.46 7.56
N ALA A 88 11.56 -1.52 6.69
CA ALA A 88 11.33 -2.71 5.87
C ALA A 88 12.62 -3.14 5.16
N ASN A 89 12.83 -4.44 5.04
CA ASN A 89 13.99 -5.00 4.35
C ASN A 89 13.97 -4.68 2.85
N SER A 90 12.78 -4.75 2.25
CA SER A 90 12.54 -4.29 0.87
C SER A 90 11.12 -3.79 0.71
N VAL A 91 10.93 -2.82 -0.17
CA VAL A 91 9.62 -2.37 -0.59
C VAL A 91 9.59 -2.23 -2.10
N THR A 92 8.68 -2.93 -2.75
CA THR A 92 8.41 -2.79 -4.18
C THR A 92 7.08 -2.06 -4.36
N LEU A 93 7.13 -0.89 -5.01
CA LEU A 93 5.96 -0.09 -5.34
C LEU A 93 5.65 -0.24 -6.82
N ILE A 94 4.41 -0.59 -7.12
CA ILE A 94 3.95 -0.86 -8.48
C ILE A 94 2.84 0.12 -8.85
N GLU A 95 3.00 0.80 -9.97
CA GLU A 95 2.03 1.74 -10.49
C GLU A 95 1.91 1.62 -12.01
N LYS A 96 0.69 1.47 -12.49
CA LYS A 96 0.37 1.32 -13.90
C LYS A 96 0.16 2.66 -14.60
N ASP A 97 -0.46 3.64 -13.91
CA ASP A 97 -0.75 4.95 -14.48
C ASP A 97 0.53 5.77 -14.67
N LYS A 98 0.73 6.26 -15.88
CA LYS A 98 1.95 6.99 -16.25
C LYS A 98 2.16 8.26 -15.41
N LYS A 99 1.10 9.03 -15.15
CA LYS A 99 1.19 10.27 -14.37
C LYS A 99 1.45 9.99 -12.90
N ALA A 100 0.76 9.01 -12.33
CA ALA A 100 0.98 8.56 -10.96
C ALA A 100 2.39 7.99 -10.78
N TYR A 101 2.89 7.20 -11.72
CA TYR A 101 4.25 6.69 -11.72
C TYR A 101 5.30 7.82 -11.73
N ALA A 102 5.12 8.84 -12.56
CA ALA A 102 6.02 10.00 -12.59
C ALA A 102 6.04 10.73 -11.24
N LYS A 103 4.89 10.91 -10.60
CA LYS A 103 4.79 11.51 -9.27
C LYS A 103 5.44 10.63 -8.19
N LEU A 104 5.26 9.33 -8.29
CA LEU A 104 5.88 8.35 -7.41
C LEU A 104 7.41 8.44 -7.45
N LEU A 105 7.98 8.52 -8.65
CA LEU A 105 9.42 8.73 -8.85
C LEU A 105 9.90 10.07 -8.28
N ALA A 106 9.14 11.15 -8.49
CA ALA A 106 9.48 12.47 -7.96
C ALA A 106 9.46 12.50 -6.43
N ASN A 107 8.47 11.88 -5.81
CA ASN A 107 8.42 11.71 -4.35
C ASN A 107 9.62 10.91 -3.84
N PHE A 108 9.97 9.82 -4.50
CA PHE A 108 11.13 9.01 -4.12
C PHE A 108 12.43 9.80 -4.21
N ALA A 109 12.62 10.58 -5.26
CA ALA A 109 13.79 11.43 -5.42
C ALA A 109 13.97 12.41 -4.25
N LEU A 110 12.87 13.00 -3.76
CA LEU A 110 12.90 13.88 -2.60
C LEU A 110 13.33 13.18 -1.30
N LEU A 111 13.02 11.90 -1.16
CA LEU A 111 13.35 11.11 0.02
C LEU A 111 14.81 10.64 0.06
N GLN A 112 15.49 10.64 -1.09
CA GLN A 112 16.87 10.13 -1.21
C GLN A 112 17.94 10.95 -0.49
N SER A 113 17.64 12.15 -0.02
CA SER A 113 18.54 12.91 0.87
C SER A 113 18.82 12.18 2.18
N SER A 114 17.94 11.31 2.61
CA SER A 114 18.13 10.38 3.74
C SER A 114 17.61 9.00 3.29
N PRO A 115 18.45 8.16 2.68
CA PRO A 115 18.00 6.90 2.13
C PRO A 115 17.45 5.96 3.20
N ALA A 116 16.42 5.19 2.84
CA ALA A 116 15.88 4.13 3.68
C ALA A 116 16.94 3.04 3.91
N PRO A 117 16.89 2.32 5.06
CA PRO A 117 17.84 1.25 5.35
C PRO A 117 17.68 0.03 4.42
N GLY A 118 16.48 -0.21 3.91
CA GLY A 118 16.17 -1.31 3.00
C GLY A 118 16.15 -0.91 1.54
N LEU A 119 15.96 -1.90 0.69
CA LEU A 119 15.84 -1.70 -0.76
C LEU A 119 14.46 -1.16 -1.11
N VAL A 120 14.42 -0.07 -1.88
CA VAL A 120 13.18 0.47 -2.45
C VAL A 120 13.23 0.37 -3.96
N GLN A 121 12.24 -0.29 -4.56
CA GLN A 121 12.11 -0.48 -5.99
C GLN A 121 10.77 0.03 -6.47
N ILE A 122 10.77 0.80 -7.55
CA ILE A 122 9.57 1.38 -8.15
C ILE A 122 9.44 0.84 -9.57
N LEU A 123 8.28 0.24 -9.87
CA LEU A 123 8.02 -0.40 -11.15
C LEU A 123 6.78 0.20 -11.84
N HIS A 124 6.94 0.53 -13.12
CA HIS A 124 5.84 0.92 -14.00
C HIS A 124 5.29 -0.33 -14.67
N LYS A 125 4.36 -1.02 -13.99
CA LYS A 125 3.82 -2.30 -14.44
C LYS A 125 2.34 -2.46 -14.04
N ASP A 126 1.69 -3.40 -14.69
CA ASP A 126 0.41 -3.94 -14.23
C ASP A 126 0.63 -4.86 -13.02
N SER A 127 -0.16 -4.65 -11.96
CA SER A 127 0.01 -5.37 -10.69
C SER A 127 -0.31 -6.86 -10.80
N LEU A 128 -1.32 -7.24 -11.60
CA LEU A 128 -1.64 -8.66 -11.79
C LEU A 128 -0.57 -9.40 -12.58
N GLU A 129 -0.02 -8.79 -13.62
CA GLU A 129 1.10 -9.38 -14.36
C GLU A 129 2.32 -9.56 -13.46
N PHE A 130 2.62 -8.57 -12.64
CA PHE A 130 3.70 -8.66 -11.65
C PHE A 130 3.46 -9.81 -10.67
N LEU A 131 2.27 -9.88 -10.06
CA LEU A 131 1.92 -10.90 -9.07
C LEU A 131 2.05 -12.32 -9.62
N LYS A 132 1.59 -12.56 -10.84
CA LYS A 132 1.66 -13.89 -11.49
C LYS A 132 3.08 -14.40 -11.67
N GLN A 133 4.06 -13.49 -11.73
CA GLN A 133 5.47 -13.83 -11.90
C GLN A 133 6.20 -14.06 -10.56
N GLN A 134 5.57 -13.76 -9.44
CA GLN A 134 6.18 -13.92 -8.12
C GLN A 134 6.08 -15.37 -7.63
N ALA A 135 7.12 -15.81 -6.93
CA ALA A 135 7.13 -17.12 -6.28
C ALA A 135 6.15 -17.17 -5.11
N ASP A 136 5.67 -18.38 -4.79
CA ASP A 136 4.87 -18.61 -3.60
C ASP A 136 5.64 -18.17 -2.35
N ARG A 137 4.94 -17.59 -1.38
CA ARG A 137 5.51 -17.17 -0.09
C ARG A 137 6.74 -16.26 -0.20
N SER A 138 6.75 -15.35 -1.17
CA SER A 138 7.90 -14.48 -1.47
C SER A 138 7.81 -13.07 -0.85
N SER A 139 6.68 -12.71 -0.27
CA SER A 139 6.45 -11.39 0.33
C SER A 139 5.77 -11.51 1.68
N ASN A 140 6.12 -10.61 2.62
CA ASN A 140 5.60 -10.66 3.98
C ASN A 140 4.43 -9.72 4.21
N LEU A 141 4.46 -8.53 3.63
CA LEU A 141 3.43 -7.50 3.78
C LEU A 141 3.02 -6.98 2.41
N ILE A 142 1.72 -7.05 2.12
CA ILE A 142 1.17 -6.68 0.82
C ILE A 142 0.04 -5.68 1.02
N PHE A 143 0.18 -4.50 0.42
CA PHE A 143 -0.86 -3.47 0.38
C PHE A 143 -1.65 -3.57 -0.90
N ILE A 144 -2.96 -3.65 -0.79
CA ILE A 144 -3.91 -3.71 -1.91
C ILE A 144 -4.93 -2.59 -1.75
N ASP A 145 -4.73 -1.51 -2.49
CA ASP A 145 -5.61 -0.35 -2.55
C ASP A 145 -5.91 0.00 -4.01
N PRO A 146 -6.72 -0.83 -4.70
CA PRO A 146 -6.95 -0.67 -6.14
C PRO A 146 -7.85 0.52 -6.45
N PRO A 147 -7.81 1.04 -7.69
CA PRO A 147 -8.79 2.01 -8.18
C PRO A 147 -10.22 1.45 -8.03
N PHE A 148 -11.15 2.27 -7.55
CA PHE A 148 -12.46 1.85 -7.04
C PHE A 148 -13.44 1.22 -8.04
N GLN A 149 -13.13 1.11 -9.34
CA GLN A 149 -14.12 0.76 -10.36
C GLN A 149 -13.96 -0.62 -11.01
N GLU A 150 -12.99 -1.44 -10.55
CA GLU A 150 -12.70 -2.73 -11.16
C GLU A 150 -12.86 -3.89 -10.17
N ASP A 151 -14.07 -4.43 -10.08
CA ASP A 151 -14.42 -5.50 -9.13
C ASP A 151 -13.60 -6.79 -9.33
N GLY A 152 -13.43 -7.20 -10.59
CA GLY A 152 -12.64 -8.39 -10.93
C GLY A 152 -11.18 -8.26 -10.60
N LEU A 153 -10.62 -7.05 -10.68
CA LEU A 153 -9.22 -6.77 -10.36
C LEU A 153 -8.91 -7.05 -8.88
N LEU A 154 -9.77 -6.61 -7.97
CA LEU A 154 -9.58 -6.83 -6.54
C LEU A 154 -9.55 -8.32 -6.20
N ASN A 155 -10.51 -9.10 -6.71
CA ASN A 155 -10.59 -10.53 -6.43
C ASN A 155 -9.37 -11.29 -6.96
N GLN A 156 -8.92 -10.97 -8.17
CA GLN A 156 -7.71 -11.56 -8.76
C GLN A 156 -6.45 -11.18 -7.97
N ALA A 157 -6.32 -9.91 -7.58
CA ALA A 157 -5.20 -9.44 -6.78
C ALA A 157 -5.16 -10.14 -5.40
N LEU A 158 -6.31 -10.32 -4.75
CA LEU A 158 -6.41 -11.03 -3.47
C LEU A 158 -5.99 -12.50 -3.59
N ALA A 159 -6.43 -13.19 -4.64
CA ALA A 159 -6.07 -14.59 -4.85
C ALA A 159 -4.55 -14.77 -5.04
N GLU A 160 -3.94 -13.94 -5.88
CA GLU A 160 -2.49 -13.98 -6.10
C GLU A 160 -1.70 -13.51 -4.86
N ALA A 161 -2.17 -12.49 -4.16
CA ALA A 161 -1.53 -12.02 -2.93
C ALA A 161 -1.57 -13.11 -1.84
N ALA A 162 -2.66 -13.84 -1.71
CA ALA A 162 -2.75 -14.98 -0.78
C ALA A 162 -1.72 -16.06 -1.08
N ARG A 163 -1.45 -16.35 -2.36
CA ARG A 163 -0.44 -17.30 -2.80
C ARG A 163 0.98 -16.87 -2.42
N ILE A 164 1.30 -15.60 -2.65
CA ILE A 164 2.67 -15.08 -2.46
C ILE A 164 2.97 -14.58 -1.04
N CYS A 165 1.96 -14.46 -0.18
CA CYS A 165 2.14 -13.93 1.17
C CYS A 165 2.71 -14.98 2.12
N ASP A 166 3.85 -14.65 2.74
CA ASP A 166 4.40 -15.37 3.88
C ASP A 166 4.33 -14.50 5.13
N ASP A 167 3.33 -14.74 5.95
CA ASP A 167 3.10 -14.00 7.18
C ASP A 167 3.72 -14.63 8.44
N SER A 168 4.55 -15.66 8.26
CA SER A 168 5.18 -16.40 9.38
C SER A 168 6.09 -15.53 10.25
N ALA A 169 6.75 -14.54 9.65
CA ALA A 169 7.64 -13.59 10.35
C ALA A 169 6.95 -12.26 10.71
N GLY A 170 5.64 -12.16 10.53
CA GLY A 170 4.88 -10.93 10.67
C GLY A 170 4.38 -10.39 9.32
N GLY A 171 3.65 -9.29 9.33
CA GLY A 171 3.05 -8.71 8.14
C GLY A 171 1.65 -9.25 7.86
N GLY A 172 1.34 -9.50 6.61
CA GLY A 172 0.03 -9.95 6.12
C GLY A 172 -0.43 -9.18 4.90
N ILE A 173 -1.72 -9.24 4.61
CA ILE A 173 -2.34 -8.53 3.49
C ILE A 173 -3.25 -7.43 4.05
N TYR A 174 -2.95 -6.19 3.69
CA TYR A 174 -3.81 -5.04 3.95
C TYR A 174 -4.62 -4.71 2.70
N VAL A 175 -5.94 -4.63 2.87
CA VAL A 175 -6.85 -4.34 1.76
C VAL A 175 -7.72 -3.15 2.12
N GLU A 176 -7.81 -2.17 1.22
CA GLU A 176 -8.73 -1.05 1.32
C GLU A 176 -9.92 -1.27 0.37
N PHE A 177 -11.14 -1.24 0.93
CA PHE A 177 -12.37 -1.43 0.17
C PHE A 177 -13.11 -0.11 -0.01
N PRO A 178 -13.77 0.10 -1.17
CA PRO A 178 -14.71 1.19 -1.31
C PRO A 178 -15.90 1.03 -0.35
N ALA A 179 -16.40 2.15 0.19
CA ALA A 179 -17.48 2.19 1.17
C ALA A 179 -18.82 1.57 0.69
N SER A 180 -18.95 1.31 -0.61
CA SER A 180 -20.13 0.68 -1.24
C SER A 180 -20.12 -0.84 -1.22
N ARG A 181 -19.03 -1.49 -0.75
CA ARG A 181 -18.95 -2.95 -0.68
C ARG A 181 -19.13 -3.44 0.73
N THR A 182 -20.06 -4.36 0.89
CA THR A 182 -20.21 -5.14 2.11
C THR A 182 -19.33 -6.39 2.05
N ARG A 183 -18.99 -6.93 3.21
CA ARG A 183 -18.17 -8.13 3.39
C ARG A 183 -18.71 -9.34 2.62
N GLU A 184 -20.04 -9.42 2.44
CA GLU A 184 -20.74 -10.52 1.77
C GLU A 184 -20.49 -10.58 0.24
N GLN A 185 -19.95 -9.51 -0.36
CA GLN A 185 -19.68 -9.47 -1.80
C GLN A 185 -18.26 -9.93 -2.17
N ILE A 186 -17.49 -10.40 -1.21
CA ILE A 186 -16.08 -10.74 -1.37
C ILE A 186 -15.83 -12.24 -1.15
N GLU A 187 -16.82 -12.95 -0.60
CA GLU A 187 -16.86 -14.40 -0.50
C GLU A 187 -17.45 -15.00 -1.78
#